data_374f2604d8b4dfcc989b8acc36f657b3
#
_entry.id   374f2604d8b4dfcc989b8acc36f657b3
#
_cell.length_a   1.000
_cell.length_b   1.000
_cell.length_c   1.000
_cell.angle_alpha   90.00
_cell.angle_beta   90.00
_cell.angle_gamma   90.00
#
_symmetry.space_group_name_H-M   'P 1'
#
loop_
_entity.id
_entity.type
_entity.pdbx_description
1 polymer ?
#
loop_
_entity_poly.entity_id
_entity_poly.type
_entity_poly.pdbx_seq_one_letter_code
_entity_poly.pdbx_strand_id
1 'polypeptide(L)'
;MQAMPSVGNEERSSTIDAPESATYLSDFMAEIPANCLFNKKQTGCGATELAIRNSIPTLIAMPYVALVKNKTIYRKDAISVLGVYEGIGEQDIIDYVKSHSPLKIAVTYDSLPRTIKALQSASLDPYKELFLLVDE
;
A
#
# COMPACT_ATOMS: atom_id res chain seq x y z
N MET A 1 -14.61 -11.48 -3.88
CA MET A 1 -13.68 -10.92 -2.88
C MET A 1 -14.47 -10.55 -1.63
N GLN A 2 -13.79 -10.54 -0.51
CA GLN A 2 -14.44 -10.32 0.76
C GLN A 2 -13.70 -9.24 1.55
N ALA A 3 -14.45 -8.27 2.10
CA ALA A 3 -13.93 -7.26 3.01
C ALA A 3 -14.62 -7.40 4.35
N MET A 4 -13.85 -7.33 5.44
CA MET A 4 -14.35 -7.43 6.81
C MET A 4 -13.89 -6.23 7.62
N PRO A 5 -14.75 -5.62 8.43
CA PRO A 5 -14.34 -4.56 9.34
C PRO A 5 -13.28 -5.06 10.31
N SER A 6 -12.22 -4.28 10.52
CA SER A 6 -11.15 -4.63 11.44
C SER A 6 -11.48 -4.32 12.90
N VAL A 7 -12.50 -3.51 13.15
CA VAL A 7 -12.88 -3.04 14.48
C VAL A 7 -14.39 -3.07 14.62
N GLY A 8 -14.86 -3.48 15.79
CA GLY A 8 -16.28 -3.46 16.14
C GLY A 8 -16.68 -4.72 16.89
N ASN A 9 -17.79 -4.63 17.63
CA ASN A 9 -18.33 -5.74 18.38
C ASN A 9 -19.15 -6.70 17.50
N GLU A 10 -19.35 -6.34 16.25
CA GLU A 10 -20.06 -7.17 15.28
C GLU A 10 -19.12 -7.47 14.10
N GLU A 11 -18.95 -8.76 13.85
CA GLU A 11 -18.28 -9.20 12.66
C GLU A 11 -19.21 -9.01 11.47
N ARG A 12 -18.81 -8.15 10.55
CA ARG A 12 -19.52 -7.96 9.29
C ARG A 12 -18.62 -8.34 8.15
N SER A 13 -19.14 -9.15 7.27
CA SER A 13 -18.47 -9.43 6.02
C SER A 13 -19.37 -9.06 4.85
N SER A 14 -18.78 -8.51 3.82
CA SER A 14 -19.44 -8.26 2.55
C SER A 14 -18.60 -8.82 1.43
N THR A 15 -19.25 -9.25 0.37
CA THR A 15 -18.59 -9.81 -0.79
C THR A 15 -18.78 -8.89 -1.98
N ILE A 16 -17.69 -8.58 -2.67
CA ILE A 16 -17.70 -7.85 -3.93
C ILE A 16 -17.43 -8.87 -5.03
N ASP A 17 -18.41 -9.09 -5.90
CA ASP A 17 -18.27 -10.02 -7.00
C ASP A 17 -17.60 -9.32 -8.19
N ALA A 18 -16.51 -9.92 -8.68
CA ALA A 18 -15.84 -9.44 -9.87
C ALA A 18 -16.61 -9.84 -11.12
N PRO A 19 -16.79 -8.94 -12.10
CA PRO A 19 -17.33 -9.31 -13.41
C PRO A 19 -16.48 -10.38 -14.08
N GLU A 20 -17.10 -11.25 -14.88
CA GLU A 20 -16.38 -12.30 -15.62
C GLU A 20 -15.28 -11.75 -16.52
N SER A 21 -15.49 -10.54 -17.06
CA SER A 21 -14.52 -9.85 -17.92
C SER A 21 -13.34 -9.25 -17.15
N ALA A 22 -13.41 -9.18 -15.83
CA ALA A 22 -12.37 -8.57 -15.01
C ALA A 22 -11.19 -9.55 -14.81
N THR A 23 -9.96 -9.06 -15.08
CA THR A 23 -8.71 -9.78 -14.85
C THR A 23 -8.03 -9.27 -13.59
N TYR A 24 -8.07 -7.96 -13.36
CA TYR A 24 -7.44 -7.28 -12.23
C TYR A 24 -8.47 -6.51 -11.41
N LEU A 25 -8.13 -6.22 -10.15
CA LEU A 25 -9.00 -5.42 -9.28
C LEU A 25 -9.33 -4.06 -9.88
N SER A 26 -8.37 -3.42 -10.54
CA SER A 26 -8.56 -2.12 -11.18
C SER A 26 -9.59 -2.13 -12.30
N ASP A 27 -9.98 -3.30 -12.80
CA ASP A 27 -11.02 -3.42 -13.83
C ASP A 27 -12.41 -3.11 -13.30
N PHE A 28 -12.63 -3.19 -11.98
CA PHE A 28 -13.93 -2.93 -11.36
C PHE A 28 -13.87 -2.19 -10.03
N MET A 29 -12.68 -1.87 -9.53
CA MET A 29 -12.48 -1.13 -8.29
C MET A 29 -11.45 -0.02 -8.49
N ALA A 30 -11.74 1.16 -7.98
CA ALA A 30 -10.80 2.29 -7.98
C ALA A 30 -9.96 2.31 -6.70
N GLU A 31 -10.50 1.81 -5.59
CA GLU A 31 -9.87 1.84 -4.28
C GLU A 31 -10.07 0.51 -3.55
N ILE A 32 -9.10 0.17 -2.69
CA ILE A 32 -9.24 -0.95 -1.78
C ILE A 32 -9.96 -0.44 -0.53
N PRO A 33 -10.96 -1.19 0.00
CA PRO A 33 -11.65 -0.75 1.20
C PRO A 33 -10.71 -0.49 2.37
N ALA A 34 -10.89 0.64 3.05
CA ALA A 34 -10.11 1.02 4.22
C ALA A 34 -10.74 0.48 5.51
N ASN A 35 -9.93 0.38 6.56
CA ASN A 35 -10.36 -0.04 7.90
C ASN A 35 -11.05 -1.41 7.92
N CYS A 36 -10.61 -2.31 7.05
CA CYS A 36 -11.15 -3.66 6.98
C CYS A 36 -10.06 -4.65 6.60
N LEU A 37 -10.32 -5.92 6.87
CA LEU A 37 -9.52 -7.00 6.34
C LEU A 37 -10.06 -7.34 4.95
N PHE A 38 -9.26 -7.06 3.92
CA PHE A 38 -9.64 -7.31 2.54
C PHE A 38 -9.05 -8.65 2.08
N ASN A 39 -9.94 -9.63 1.88
CA ASN A 39 -9.55 -10.95 1.37
C ASN A 39 -9.79 -11.01 -0.13
N LYS A 40 -8.72 -10.93 -0.90
CA LYS A 40 -8.81 -10.94 -2.36
C LYS A 40 -9.01 -12.34 -2.96
N LYS A 41 -8.80 -13.41 -2.17
CA LYS A 41 -8.98 -14.83 -2.53
C LYS A 41 -8.17 -15.34 -3.71
N GLN A 42 -7.66 -14.47 -4.55
CA GLN A 42 -6.82 -14.83 -5.70
C GLN A 42 -5.49 -14.11 -5.62
N THR A 43 -4.40 -14.84 -5.91
CA THR A 43 -3.09 -14.24 -6.11
C THR A 43 -3.04 -13.56 -7.49
N GLY A 44 -2.26 -12.48 -7.60
CA GLY A 44 -2.09 -11.80 -8.88
C GLY A 44 -3.27 -10.94 -9.33
N CYS A 45 -4.23 -10.65 -8.44
CA CYS A 45 -5.39 -9.83 -8.80
C CYS A 45 -5.10 -8.33 -8.88
N GLY A 46 -3.87 -7.90 -8.56
CA GLY A 46 -3.44 -6.52 -8.75
C GLY A 46 -3.76 -5.57 -7.60
N ALA A 47 -3.97 -6.07 -6.37
CA ALA A 47 -4.27 -5.21 -5.22
C ALA A 47 -3.17 -4.17 -4.97
N THR A 48 -1.91 -4.57 -5.02
CA THR A 48 -0.77 -3.67 -4.85
C THR A 48 -0.70 -2.62 -5.95
N GLU A 49 -0.91 -3.03 -7.20
CA GLU A 49 -0.91 -2.10 -8.33
C GLU A 49 -2.07 -1.10 -8.24
N LEU A 50 -3.24 -1.54 -7.80
CA LEU A 50 -4.37 -0.65 -7.56
C LEU A 50 -4.02 0.40 -6.50
N ALA A 51 -3.41 -0.01 -5.39
CA ALA A 51 -2.99 0.89 -4.32
C ALA A 51 -1.92 1.88 -4.79
N ILE A 52 -1.04 1.48 -5.71
CA ILE A 52 0.00 2.36 -6.26
C ILE A 52 -0.61 3.37 -7.24
N ARG A 53 -1.57 2.96 -8.05
CA ARG A 53 -2.10 3.77 -9.16
C ARG A 53 -3.20 4.74 -8.76
N ASN A 54 -3.91 4.50 -7.65
CA ASN A 54 -4.94 5.43 -7.21
C ASN A 54 -4.35 6.73 -6.64
N SER A 55 -5.19 7.70 -6.30
CA SER A 55 -4.76 9.01 -5.81
C SER A 55 -4.61 9.10 -4.29
N ILE A 56 -4.73 7.98 -3.59
CA ILE A 56 -4.68 7.94 -2.12
C ILE A 56 -3.23 7.75 -1.66
N PRO A 57 -2.70 8.60 -0.76
CA PRO A 57 -1.41 8.35 -0.15
C PRO A 57 -1.38 6.99 0.54
N THR A 58 -0.42 6.14 0.18
CA THR A 58 -0.41 4.73 0.57
C THR A 58 0.95 4.28 1.06
N LEU A 59 0.96 3.51 2.15
CA LEU A 59 2.11 2.80 2.67
C LEU A 59 1.85 1.30 2.48
N ILE A 60 2.72 0.61 1.73
CA ILE A 60 2.55 -0.79 1.41
C ILE A 60 3.63 -1.61 2.11
N ALA A 61 3.23 -2.43 3.07
CA ALA A 61 4.14 -3.31 3.79
C ALA A 61 4.23 -4.67 3.10
N MET A 62 5.45 -5.08 2.79
CA MET A 62 5.76 -6.32 2.06
C MET A 62 6.75 -7.18 2.84
N PRO A 63 6.69 -8.53 2.69
CA PRO A 63 7.57 -9.41 3.47
C PRO A 63 9.03 -9.43 3.01
N TYR A 64 9.31 -9.14 1.74
CA TYR A 64 10.66 -9.33 1.18
C TYR A 64 11.13 -8.13 0.38
N VAL A 65 12.45 -7.87 0.45
CA VAL A 65 13.12 -6.80 -0.32
C VAL A 65 12.88 -6.94 -1.82
N ALA A 66 12.93 -8.16 -2.35
CA ALA A 66 12.71 -8.41 -3.77
C ALA A 66 11.34 -7.91 -4.24
N LEU A 67 10.30 -8.07 -3.43
CA LEU A 67 8.95 -7.59 -3.74
C LEU A 67 8.91 -6.06 -3.76
N VAL A 68 9.58 -5.42 -2.79
CA VAL A 68 9.67 -3.95 -2.76
C VAL A 68 10.39 -3.44 -4.01
N LYS A 69 11.50 -4.04 -4.38
CA LYS A 69 12.26 -3.63 -5.57
C LYS A 69 11.46 -3.79 -6.86
N ASN A 70 10.64 -4.84 -6.97
CA ASN A 70 9.78 -5.03 -8.13
C ASN A 70 8.77 -3.89 -8.30
N LYS A 71 8.33 -3.30 -7.23
CA LYS A 71 7.35 -2.20 -7.25
C LYS A 71 8.01 -0.81 -7.30
N THR A 72 9.31 -0.72 -7.11
CA THR A 72 10.05 0.54 -7.06
C THR A 72 11.09 0.62 -8.17
N ILE A 73 12.28 0.07 -7.96
CA ILE A 73 13.44 0.19 -8.87
C ILE A 73 13.16 -0.45 -10.23
N TYR A 74 12.47 -1.58 -10.24
CA TYR A 74 12.20 -2.35 -11.46
C TYR A 74 10.87 -2.00 -12.12
N ARG A 75 10.20 -0.93 -11.65
CA ARG A 75 9.00 -0.43 -12.34
C ARG A 75 9.36 0.14 -13.71
N LYS A 76 8.50 -0.13 -14.69
CA LYS A 76 8.68 0.34 -16.07
C LYS A 76 7.83 1.56 -16.42
N ASP A 77 6.94 1.98 -15.51
CA ASP A 77 6.12 3.16 -15.74
C ASP A 77 6.70 4.40 -15.05
N ALA A 78 6.04 5.56 -15.23
CA ALA A 78 6.49 6.83 -14.67
C ALA A 78 6.05 7.09 -13.23
N ILE A 79 5.36 6.13 -12.60
CA ILE A 79 4.88 6.30 -11.24
C ILE A 79 6.04 6.17 -10.26
N SER A 80 6.25 7.19 -9.43
CA SER A 80 7.31 7.18 -8.42
C SER A 80 6.83 6.49 -7.16
N VAL A 81 7.48 5.40 -6.78
CA VAL A 81 7.24 4.67 -5.54
C VAL A 81 8.56 4.59 -4.79
N LEU A 82 8.58 5.09 -3.55
CA LEU A 82 9.78 4.98 -2.71
C LEU A 82 9.86 3.58 -2.12
N GLY A 83 11.01 2.93 -2.29
CA GLY A 83 11.29 1.65 -1.63
C GLY A 83 12.07 1.86 -0.35
N VAL A 84 11.62 1.29 0.76
CA VAL A 84 12.33 1.35 2.05
C VAL A 84 12.69 -0.06 2.50
N TYR A 85 13.98 -0.32 2.58
CA TYR A 85 14.59 -1.56 3.04
C TYR A 85 15.95 -1.24 3.62
N GLU A 86 16.73 -2.24 3.96
CA GLU A 86 18.07 -2.03 4.48
C GLU A 86 18.91 -1.12 3.56
N GLY A 87 19.53 -0.10 4.12
CA GLY A 87 20.35 0.88 3.39
C GLY A 87 19.61 2.16 2.98
N ILE A 88 18.29 2.19 3.07
CA ILE A 88 17.51 3.41 2.82
C ILE A 88 17.31 4.13 4.17
N GLY A 89 17.77 5.36 4.26
CA GLY A 89 17.78 6.12 5.50
C GLY A 89 16.55 7.01 5.70
N GLU A 90 16.47 7.57 6.90
CA GLU A 90 15.40 8.50 7.27
C GLU A 90 15.33 9.71 6.34
N GLN A 91 16.49 10.25 5.95
CA GLN A 91 16.55 11.43 5.09
C GLN A 91 15.96 11.15 3.70
N ASP A 92 16.16 9.97 3.16
CA ASP A 92 15.56 9.58 1.87
C ASP A 92 14.05 9.63 1.94
N ILE A 93 13.47 9.18 3.05
CA ILE A 93 12.03 9.19 3.29
C ILE A 93 11.53 10.64 3.39
N ILE A 94 12.21 11.47 4.16
CA ILE A 94 11.83 12.88 4.36
C ILE A 94 11.89 13.64 3.03
N ASP A 95 12.93 13.45 2.25
CA ASP A 95 13.09 14.10 0.94
C ASP A 95 11.98 13.68 -0.03
N TYR A 96 11.62 12.41 -0.04
CA TYR A 96 10.53 11.92 -0.86
C TYR A 96 9.19 12.55 -0.46
N VAL A 97 8.90 12.63 0.83
CA VAL A 97 7.66 13.23 1.36
C VAL A 97 7.51 14.68 0.91
N LYS A 98 8.60 15.43 0.88
CA LYS A 98 8.59 16.84 0.51
C LYS A 98 8.41 17.08 -0.99
N SER A 99 8.73 16.10 -1.82
CA SER A 99 8.80 16.28 -3.28
C SER A 99 7.75 15.52 -4.06
N HIS A 100 6.95 14.65 -3.43
CA HIS A 100 5.99 13.79 -4.13
C HIS A 100 4.60 13.87 -3.53
N SER A 101 3.58 13.82 -4.40
CA SER A 101 2.18 13.75 -4.03
C SER A 101 1.39 13.09 -5.16
N PRO A 102 0.56 12.07 -4.89
CA PRO A 102 0.38 11.39 -3.59
C PRO A 102 1.60 10.56 -3.21
N LEU A 103 1.78 10.34 -1.91
CA LEU A 103 2.88 9.51 -1.42
C LEU A 103 2.60 8.03 -1.69
N LYS A 104 3.57 7.35 -2.28
CA LYS A 104 3.50 5.90 -2.51
C LYS A 104 4.79 5.29 -2.00
N ILE A 105 4.72 4.58 -0.88
CA ILE A 105 5.89 4.01 -0.22
C ILE A 105 5.69 2.51 -0.06
N ALA A 106 6.62 1.72 -0.60
CA ALA A 106 6.68 0.28 -0.39
C ALA A 106 7.80 -0.02 0.59
N VAL A 107 7.52 -0.78 1.63
CA VAL A 107 8.43 -1.01 2.74
C VAL A 107 8.41 -2.46 3.16
N THR A 108 9.58 -3.02 3.54
CA THR A 108 9.63 -4.34 4.16
C THR A 108 9.08 -4.26 5.58
N TYR A 109 8.56 -5.38 6.09
CA TYR A 109 8.01 -5.42 7.46
C TYR A 109 9.03 -4.96 8.50
N ASP A 110 10.29 -5.35 8.35
CA ASP A 110 11.37 -4.97 9.27
C ASP A 110 11.62 -3.46 9.30
N SER A 111 11.41 -2.79 8.18
CA SER A 111 11.65 -1.36 8.05
C SER A 111 10.43 -0.49 8.34
N LEU A 112 9.27 -1.11 8.59
CA LEU A 112 8.03 -0.38 8.83
C LEU A 112 8.09 0.55 10.04
N PRO A 113 8.56 0.12 11.23
CA PRO A 113 8.65 1.02 12.39
C PRO A 113 9.53 2.25 12.13
N ARG A 114 10.67 2.05 11.47
CA ARG A 114 11.59 3.11 11.09
C ARG A 114 10.96 4.08 10.11
N THR A 115 10.19 3.58 9.16
CA THR A 115 9.48 4.40 8.17
C THR A 115 8.41 5.25 8.84
N ILE A 116 7.63 4.69 9.74
CA ILE A 116 6.61 5.43 10.50
C ILE A 116 7.25 6.57 11.28
N LYS A 117 8.37 6.30 11.94
CA LYS A 117 9.10 7.31 12.72
C LYS A 117 9.61 8.44 11.82
N ALA A 118 10.14 8.13 10.66
CA ALA A 118 10.62 9.12 9.70
C ALA A 118 9.48 10.00 9.18
N LEU A 119 8.32 9.41 8.91
CA LEU A 119 7.14 10.15 8.49
C LEU A 119 6.66 11.11 9.58
N GLN A 120 6.66 10.69 10.81
CA GLN A 120 6.34 11.56 11.95
C GLN A 120 7.33 12.72 12.08
N SER A 121 8.62 12.46 11.86
CA SER A 121 9.65 13.50 11.85
C SER A 121 9.45 14.51 10.73
N ALA A 122 8.83 14.12 9.64
CA ALA A 122 8.47 15.00 8.52
C ALA A 122 7.13 15.73 8.74
N SER A 123 6.61 15.72 9.97
CA SER A 123 5.33 16.33 10.36
C SER A 123 4.11 15.72 9.66
N LEU A 124 4.18 14.44 9.31
CA LEU A 124 3.10 13.70 8.71
C LEU A 124 2.59 12.64 9.69
N ASP A 125 1.28 12.55 9.86
CA ASP A 125 0.67 11.52 10.71
C ASP A 125 0.30 10.31 9.85
N PRO A 126 1.09 9.22 9.85
CA PRO A 126 0.81 8.07 9.00
C PRO A 126 -0.48 7.34 9.37
N TYR A 127 -0.95 7.48 10.60
CA TYR A 127 -2.18 6.84 11.06
C TYR A 127 -3.44 7.53 10.53
N LYS A 128 -3.35 8.80 10.14
CA LYS A 128 -4.47 9.60 9.65
C LYS A 128 -4.37 9.91 8.16
N GLU A 129 -3.15 10.08 7.66
CA GLU A 129 -2.90 10.62 6.33
C GLU A 129 -2.53 9.56 5.29
N LEU A 130 -2.22 8.34 5.75
CA LEU A 130 -1.83 7.25 4.86
C LEU A 130 -2.77 6.06 4.99
N PHE A 131 -3.06 5.46 3.85
CA PHE A 131 -3.68 4.15 3.77
C PHE A 131 -2.60 3.08 3.93
N LEU A 132 -2.78 2.13 4.82
CA LEU A 132 -1.83 1.02 5.01
C LEU A 132 -2.36 -0.24 4.32
N LEU A 133 -1.59 -0.75 3.38
CA LEU A 133 -1.83 -2.04 2.76
C LEU A 133 -0.74 -3.01 3.21
N VAL A 134 -1.14 -4.12 3.80
CA VAL A 134 -0.22 -5.21 4.16
C VAL A 134 -0.35 -6.28 3.08
N ASP A 135 0.74 -6.48 2.33
CA ASP A 135 0.79 -7.45 1.25
C ASP A 135 1.59 -8.68 1.72
N GLU A 136 0.98 -9.84 1.61
CA GLU A 136 1.60 -11.10 2.01
C GLU A 136 2.18 -11.88 0.83
#